data_3ce30a77f312dd132fa5e7034a93fd70
#
_entry.id   3ce30a77f312dd132fa5e7034a93fd70
#
_cell.length_a   1.000
_cell.length_b   1.000
_cell.length_c   1.000
_cell.angle_alpha   90.00
_cell.angle_beta   90.00
_cell.angle_gamma   90.00
#
_symmetry.space_group_name_H-M   'P 1'
#
loop_
_entity.id
_entity.type
_entity.pdbx_description
1 polymer ?
#
loop_
_entity_poly.entity_id
_entity_poly.type
_entity_poly.pdbx_seq_one_letter_code
_entity_poly.pdbx_strand_id
1 'polypeptide(L)'
;MTRRSVTDQYPDALPELPPRSRGVIGLFEENCTVCMLCARECPDWCIYIDSHKETVPATTPGGRERSRNVLDRFAIDFALCMYCGICIEVCPFDALFWSPEFEYAEEDILDLTHERDRLREWMWTVPVPPALDPAGEEPKEVAAARKAAERPDPPEQPGTEPGRPGGRGPRREGEA
;
A
#
# COMPACT_ATOMS: atom_id res chain seq x y z
N MET A 1 12.05 -25.88 37.35
CA MET A 1 11.82 -25.58 35.95
C MET A 1 11.84 -24.07 35.78
N THR A 2 13.00 -23.47 35.50
CA THR A 2 13.14 -22.04 35.24
C THR A 2 13.13 -21.84 33.74
N ARG A 3 11.94 -21.72 33.16
CA ARG A 3 11.79 -21.31 31.77
C ARG A 3 11.96 -19.81 31.74
N ARG A 4 12.89 -19.31 30.90
CA ARG A 4 13.08 -17.87 30.68
C ARG A 4 11.76 -17.28 30.20
N SER A 5 11.34 -16.14 30.78
CA SER A 5 10.16 -15.42 30.29
C SER A 5 10.40 -14.98 28.83
N VAL A 6 9.41 -15.18 27.98
CA VAL A 6 9.44 -14.83 26.54
C VAL A 6 8.49 -13.65 26.27
N THR A 7 8.09 -12.94 27.32
CA THR A 7 7.20 -11.78 27.21
C THR A 7 8.03 -10.50 27.10
N ASP A 8 7.72 -9.69 26.10
CA ASP A 8 8.24 -8.34 25.93
C ASP A 8 7.39 -7.34 26.71
N GLN A 9 8.02 -6.26 27.17
CA GLN A 9 7.32 -5.18 27.90
C GLN A 9 6.75 -4.16 26.92
N TYR A 10 5.76 -4.58 26.15
CA TYR A 10 5.03 -3.68 25.27
C TYR A 10 4.21 -2.66 26.10
N PRO A 11 4.15 -1.35 25.74
CA PRO A 11 4.71 -0.74 24.52
C PRO A 11 6.16 -0.22 24.66
N ASP A 12 6.80 -0.34 25.84
CA ASP A 12 8.15 0.18 26.08
C ASP A 12 9.21 -0.55 25.25
N ALA A 13 8.97 -1.82 24.95
CA ALA A 13 9.78 -2.62 24.05
C ALA A 13 8.93 -3.16 22.91
N LEU A 14 9.24 -2.75 21.68
CA LEU A 14 8.59 -3.27 20.48
C LEU A 14 9.17 -4.63 20.09
N PRO A 15 8.35 -5.59 19.65
CA PRO A 15 8.83 -6.88 19.20
C PRO A 15 9.62 -6.75 17.89
N GLU A 16 10.75 -7.46 17.77
CA GLU A 16 11.42 -7.62 16.49
C GLU A 16 10.63 -8.59 15.62
N LEU A 17 9.88 -8.07 14.66
CA LEU A 17 9.10 -8.88 13.74
C LEU A 17 9.98 -9.36 12.57
N PRO A 18 9.85 -10.64 12.17
CA PRO A 18 10.54 -11.14 10.99
C PRO A 18 10.11 -10.38 9.73
N PRO A 19 10.99 -10.28 8.72
CA PRO A 19 10.61 -9.76 7.40
C PRO A 19 9.39 -10.51 6.85
N ARG A 20 8.50 -9.78 6.18
CA ARG A 20 7.23 -10.31 5.64
C ARG A 20 6.23 -10.79 6.70
N SER A 21 6.38 -10.35 7.94
CA SER A 21 5.31 -10.47 8.93
C SER A 21 4.06 -9.78 8.41
N ARG A 22 2.91 -10.42 8.62
CA ARG A 22 1.63 -9.87 8.20
C ARG A 22 1.20 -8.75 9.14
N GLY A 23 1.44 -7.53 8.71
CA GLY A 23 0.93 -6.31 9.31
C GLY A 23 0.03 -5.61 8.31
N VAL A 24 0.14 -4.29 8.18
CA VAL A 24 -0.57 -3.54 7.14
C VAL A 24 0.09 -3.72 5.77
N ILE A 25 -0.59 -3.28 4.73
CA ILE A 25 -0.11 -3.35 3.34
C ILE A 25 0.38 -1.97 2.93
N GLY A 26 1.68 -1.86 2.66
CA GLY A 26 2.28 -0.66 2.08
C GLY A 26 2.11 -0.61 0.57
N LEU A 27 1.86 0.59 0.01
CA LEU A 27 1.73 0.83 -1.42
C LEU A 27 2.95 1.55 -1.97
N PHE A 28 3.66 0.91 -2.88
CA PHE A 28 4.65 1.55 -3.73
C PHE A 28 3.98 2.02 -5.03
N GLU A 29 3.42 3.23 -4.98
CA GLU A 29 2.56 3.79 -6.03
C GLU A 29 3.23 3.82 -7.40
N GLU A 30 4.54 4.07 -7.44
CA GLU A 30 5.32 4.21 -8.68
C GLU A 30 5.36 2.94 -9.52
N ASN A 31 5.17 1.80 -8.88
CA ASN A 31 5.08 0.52 -9.56
C ASN A 31 3.63 0.17 -9.94
N CYS A 32 2.64 0.89 -9.41
CA CYS A 32 1.23 0.60 -9.69
C CYS A 32 0.85 1.05 -11.11
N THR A 33 0.45 0.12 -11.94
CA THR A 33 -0.03 0.36 -13.32
C THR A 33 -1.55 0.35 -13.43
N VAL A 34 -2.24 0.31 -12.31
CA VAL A 34 -3.71 0.29 -12.25
C VAL A 34 -4.31 -0.89 -13.03
N CYS A 35 -3.70 -2.07 -12.91
CA CYS A 35 -4.17 -3.29 -13.59
C CYS A 35 -5.40 -3.93 -12.95
N MET A 36 -5.81 -3.48 -11.75
CA MET A 36 -6.98 -3.93 -10.98
C MET A 36 -6.92 -5.39 -10.51
N LEU A 37 -5.80 -6.10 -10.68
CA LEU A 37 -5.70 -7.50 -10.28
C LEU A 37 -5.89 -7.68 -8.78
N CYS A 38 -5.23 -6.85 -7.98
CA CYS A 38 -5.33 -6.91 -6.51
C CYS A 38 -6.77 -6.73 -6.00
N ALA A 39 -7.54 -5.82 -6.62
CA ALA A 39 -8.94 -5.60 -6.24
C ALA A 39 -9.86 -6.75 -6.70
N ARG A 40 -9.62 -7.33 -7.89
CA ARG A 40 -10.43 -8.44 -8.41
C ARG A 40 -10.20 -9.75 -7.68
N GLU A 41 -8.97 -10.02 -7.26
CA GLU A 41 -8.63 -11.25 -6.55
C GLU A 41 -8.79 -11.14 -5.03
N CYS A 42 -9.19 -9.96 -4.54
CA CYS A 42 -9.48 -9.78 -3.12
C CYS A 42 -10.77 -10.50 -2.72
N PRO A 43 -10.72 -11.49 -1.81
CA PRO A 43 -11.91 -12.24 -1.42
C PRO A 43 -12.92 -11.40 -0.65
N ASP A 44 -12.44 -10.34 0.06
CA ASP A 44 -13.28 -9.49 0.90
C ASP A 44 -13.69 -8.17 0.24
N TRP A 45 -13.24 -7.95 -0.99
CA TRP A 45 -13.55 -6.74 -1.78
C TRP A 45 -13.19 -5.45 -1.05
N CYS A 46 -12.14 -5.48 -0.23
CA CYS A 46 -11.71 -4.37 0.61
C CYS A 46 -10.79 -3.37 -0.10
N ILE A 47 -10.50 -3.54 -1.39
CA ILE A 47 -9.59 -2.68 -2.16
C ILE A 47 -10.38 -1.84 -3.14
N TYR A 48 -10.27 -0.52 -3.01
CA TYR A 48 -10.94 0.46 -3.86
C TYR A 48 -9.92 1.18 -4.73
N ILE A 49 -10.13 1.16 -6.04
CA ILE A 49 -9.21 1.77 -7.01
C ILE A 49 -10.02 2.57 -8.02
N ASP A 50 -9.73 3.88 -8.09
CA ASP A 50 -10.24 4.76 -9.15
C ASP A 50 -9.10 5.19 -10.05
N SER A 51 -9.38 5.32 -11.34
CA SER A 51 -8.38 5.69 -12.34
C SER A 51 -8.99 6.35 -13.55
N HIS A 52 -8.22 7.20 -14.20
CA HIS A 52 -8.56 7.73 -15.50
C HIS A 52 -7.50 7.38 -16.56
N LYS A 53 -7.85 7.58 -17.81
CA LYS A 53 -6.93 7.40 -18.94
C LYS A 53 -6.34 8.73 -19.35
N GLU A 54 -5.01 8.77 -19.41
CA GLU A 54 -4.26 9.90 -19.93
C GLU A 54 -3.61 9.53 -21.27
N THR A 55 -3.69 10.43 -22.23
CA THR A 55 -3.00 10.27 -23.52
C THR A 55 -1.61 10.88 -23.44
N VAL A 56 -0.60 10.05 -23.61
CA VAL A 56 0.80 10.49 -23.66
C VAL A 56 1.18 10.73 -25.10
N PRO A 57 1.61 11.95 -25.48
CA PRO A 57 2.02 12.27 -26.83
C PRO A 57 3.23 11.43 -27.26
N ALA A 58 3.35 11.18 -28.54
CA ALA A 58 4.48 10.43 -29.09
C ALA A 58 5.81 11.16 -28.84
N THR A 59 6.80 10.44 -28.35
CA THR A 59 8.15 10.97 -28.05
C THR A 59 8.96 11.25 -29.35
N THR A 60 8.55 10.67 -30.48
CA THR A 60 9.24 10.81 -31.77
C THR A 60 8.30 11.39 -32.83
N PRO A 61 8.79 12.23 -33.76
CA PRO A 61 7.99 12.74 -34.87
C PRO A 61 7.43 11.58 -35.71
N GLY A 62 6.08 11.52 -35.86
CA GLY A 62 5.39 10.42 -36.53
C GLY A 62 5.12 9.18 -35.68
N GLY A 63 5.46 9.19 -34.38
CA GLY A 63 5.14 8.13 -33.43
C GLY A 63 3.64 8.10 -33.11
N ARG A 64 3.20 6.96 -32.55
CA ARG A 64 1.80 6.76 -32.13
C ARG A 64 1.61 7.26 -30.71
N GLU A 65 0.54 7.98 -30.46
CA GLU A 65 0.08 8.32 -29.11
C GLU A 65 -0.18 7.04 -28.30
N ARG A 66 0.16 7.08 -27.02
CA ARG A 66 -0.07 5.98 -26.09
C ARG A 66 -1.06 6.43 -25.02
N SER A 67 -1.94 5.54 -24.62
CA SER A 67 -2.81 5.74 -23.47
C SER A 67 -2.23 5.00 -22.28
N ARG A 68 -2.17 5.67 -21.12
CA ARG A 68 -1.83 5.05 -19.84
C ARG A 68 -2.96 5.25 -18.84
N ASN A 69 -3.13 4.32 -17.93
CA ASN A 69 -3.99 4.53 -16.78
C ASN A 69 -3.20 5.31 -15.72
N VAL A 70 -3.86 6.29 -15.13
CA VAL A 70 -3.33 7.08 -14.00
C VAL A 70 -4.16 6.75 -12.77
N LEU A 71 -3.47 6.52 -11.66
CA LEU A 71 -4.10 6.19 -10.39
C LEU A 71 -4.64 7.48 -9.75
N ASP A 72 -5.96 7.56 -9.58
CA ASP A 72 -6.61 8.68 -8.90
C ASP A 72 -6.78 8.38 -7.42
N ARG A 73 -7.24 7.16 -7.09
CA ARG A 73 -7.48 6.71 -5.74
C ARG A 73 -7.05 5.26 -5.57
N PHE A 74 -6.43 4.98 -4.44
CA PHE A 74 -6.18 3.63 -3.97
C PHE A 74 -6.46 3.59 -2.47
N ALA A 75 -7.37 2.75 -2.05
CA ALA A 75 -7.70 2.61 -0.64
C ALA A 75 -7.87 1.14 -0.27
N ILE A 76 -7.55 0.81 0.97
CA ILE A 76 -7.80 -0.50 1.57
C ILE A 76 -8.61 -0.30 2.83
N ASP A 77 -9.75 -0.96 2.91
CA ASP A 77 -10.58 -1.03 4.10
C ASP A 77 -10.07 -2.14 5.02
N PHE A 78 -9.32 -1.74 6.06
CA PHE A 78 -8.75 -2.67 7.03
C PHE A 78 -9.78 -3.22 8.02
N ALA A 79 -11.01 -2.67 8.06
CA ALA A 79 -12.12 -3.27 8.79
C ALA A 79 -12.62 -4.57 8.13
N LEU A 80 -12.42 -4.71 6.82
CA LEU A 80 -12.82 -5.87 6.03
C LEU A 80 -11.64 -6.79 5.69
N CYS A 81 -10.42 -6.25 5.64
CA CYS A 81 -9.25 -6.98 5.20
C CYS A 81 -8.91 -8.15 6.12
N MET A 82 -8.84 -9.38 5.58
CA MET A 82 -8.45 -10.59 6.31
C MET A 82 -6.93 -10.86 6.32
N TYR A 83 -6.11 -9.93 5.84
CA TYR A 83 -4.64 -10.04 5.80
C TYR A 83 -4.13 -11.31 5.10
N CYS A 84 -4.81 -11.78 4.09
CA CYS A 84 -4.46 -13.00 3.35
C CYS A 84 -3.19 -12.85 2.49
N GLY A 85 -2.91 -11.63 1.99
CA GLY A 85 -1.75 -11.33 1.14
C GLY A 85 -1.91 -11.67 -0.34
N ILE A 86 -3.07 -12.15 -0.77
CA ILE A 86 -3.32 -12.47 -2.18
C ILE A 86 -3.05 -11.27 -3.07
N CYS A 87 -3.44 -10.06 -2.64
CA CYS A 87 -3.21 -8.82 -3.38
C CYS A 87 -1.73 -8.51 -3.63
N ILE A 88 -0.86 -8.90 -2.69
CA ILE A 88 0.60 -8.75 -2.82
C ILE A 88 1.13 -9.77 -3.84
N GLU A 89 0.72 -11.02 -3.72
CA GLU A 89 1.21 -12.10 -4.56
C GLU A 89 0.74 -12.00 -6.02
N VAL A 90 -0.48 -11.50 -6.23
CA VAL A 90 -1.05 -11.35 -7.58
C VAL A 90 -0.54 -10.10 -8.30
N CYS A 91 0.13 -9.19 -7.61
CA CYS A 91 0.64 -7.95 -8.21
C CYS A 91 1.86 -8.24 -9.12
N PRO A 92 1.75 -8.13 -10.46
CA PRO A 92 2.86 -8.44 -11.36
C PRO A 92 3.90 -7.32 -11.43
N PHE A 93 3.63 -6.18 -10.78
CA PHE A 93 4.48 -4.99 -10.82
C PHE A 93 5.14 -4.69 -9.48
N ASP A 94 4.97 -5.56 -8.48
CA ASP A 94 5.53 -5.39 -7.14
C ASP A 94 5.21 -4.00 -6.55
N ALA A 95 3.93 -3.68 -6.49
CA ALA A 95 3.43 -2.42 -5.95
C ALA A 95 2.94 -2.53 -4.50
N LEU A 96 2.76 -3.74 -3.96
CA LEU A 96 2.23 -3.97 -2.62
C LEU A 96 3.20 -4.82 -1.80
N PHE A 97 3.42 -4.41 -0.55
CA PHE A 97 4.35 -5.07 0.37
C PHE A 97 3.76 -5.17 1.77
N TRP A 98 4.23 -6.17 2.55
CA TRP A 98 3.93 -6.24 3.96
C TRP A 98 4.76 -5.21 4.74
N SER A 99 4.08 -4.35 5.49
CA SER A 99 4.68 -3.52 6.53
C SER A 99 4.42 -4.16 7.90
N PRO A 100 5.34 -4.07 8.86
CA PRO A 100 5.16 -4.62 10.20
C PRO A 100 4.23 -3.78 11.08
N GLU A 101 3.76 -2.63 10.59
CA GLU A 101 2.88 -1.75 11.34
C GLU A 101 1.55 -2.43 11.67
N PHE A 102 1.11 -2.28 12.93
CA PHE A 102 -0.13 -2.90 13.41
C PHE A 102 -0.92 -1.98 14.36
N GLU A 103 -0.34 -0.84 14.76
CA GLU A 103 -0.95 0.11 15.68
C GLU A 103 -1.71 1.21 14.91
N TYR A 104 -2.88 0.87 14.41
CA TYR A 104 -3.73 1.79 13.63
C TYR A 104 -5.20 1.68 14.08
N ALA A 105 -5.42 1.52 15.38
CA ALA A 105 -6.77 1.50 15.93
C ALA A 105 -7.41 2.88 15.81
N GLU A 106 -8.65 2.91 15.31
CA GLU A 106 -9.43 4.13 15.11
C GLU A 106 -10.73 4.07 15.91
N GLU A 107 -11.30 5.23 16.24
CA GLU A 107 -12.55 5.31 16.97
C GLU A 107 -13.78 5.06 16.08
N ASP A 108 -13.69 5.44 14.80
CA ASP A 108 -14.73 5.20 13.79
C ASP A 108 -14.24 4.12 12.81
N ILE A 109 -15.07 3.12 12.56
CA ILE A 109 -14.80 2.04 11.60
C ILE A 109 -14.53 2.57 10.19
N LEU A 110 -15.08 3.72 9.82
CA LEU A 110 -14.85 4.35 8.52
C LEU A 110 -13.41 4.85 8.36
N ASP A 111 -12.77 5.21 9.45
CA ASP A 111 -11.38 5.69 9.46
C ASP A 111 -10.37 4.54 9.26
N LEU A 112 -10.82 3.28 9.36
CA LEU A 112 -10.03 2.09 8.98
C LEU A 112 -9.92 1.92 7.45
N THR A 113 -10.60 2.74 6.65
CA THR A 113 -10.36 2.83 5.21
C THR A 113 -9.18 3.75 4.94
N HIS A 114 -8.00 3.16 4.82
CA HIS A 114 -6.76 3.91 4.62
C HIS A 114 -6.54 4.21 3.14
N GLU A 115 -6.44 5.50 2.86
CA GLU A 115 -6.24 6.04 1.52
C GLU A 115 -4.77 5.93 1.08
N ARG A 116 -4.53 6.16 -0.19
CA ARG A 116 -3.25 6.08 -0.88
C ARG A 116 -2.07 6.66 -0.09
N ASP A 117 -2.24 7.87 0.47
CA ASP A 117 -1.15 8.57 1.13
C ASP A 117 -0.69 7.84 2.40
N ARG A 118 -1.64 7.30 3.19
CA ARG A 118 -1.33 6.49 4.35
C ARG A 118 -0.65 5.17 3.98
N LEU A 119 -1.11 4.51 2.92
CA LEU A 119 -0.52 3.28 2.42
C LEU A 119 0.92 3.50 1.89
N ARG A 120 1.20 4.67 1.33
CA ARG A 120 2.56 5.06 0.90
C ARG A 120 3.49 5.32 2.07
N GLU A 121 3.01 5.93 3.15
CA GLU A 121 3.79 6.12 4.38
C GLU A 121 4.26 4.77 4.93
N TRP A 122 3.41 3.77 4.93
CA TRP A 122 3.75 2.44 5.42
C TRP A 122 4.78 1.70 4.55
N MET A 123 5.01 2.15 3.33
CA MET A 123 6.08 1.61 2.50
C MET A 123 7.47 1.86 3.11
N TRP A 124 7.64 2.95 3.87
CA TRP A 124 8.90 3.29 4.51
C TRP A 124 9.27 2.37 5.68
N THR A 125 8.30 1.67 6.24
CA THR A 125 8.48 0.75 7.36
C THR A 125 8.64 -0.71 6.92
N VAL A 126 8.56 -0.98 5.61
CA VAL A 126 8.76 -2.33 5.05
C VAL A 126 10.19 -2.80 5.32
N PRO A 127 10.38 -3.88 6.10
CA PRO A 127 11.72 -4.34 6.43
C PRO A 127 12.39 -5.01 5.23
N VAL A 128 13.68 -4.77 5.11
CA VAL A 128 14.51 -5.45 4.12
C VAL A 128 14.74 -6.90 4.56
N PRO A 129 14.30 -7.90 3.79
CA PRO A 129 14.55 -9.29 4.14
C PRO A 129 16.05 -9.60 4.05
N PRO A 130 16.57 -10.46 4.94
CA PRO A 130 17.95 -10.88 4.86
C PRO A 130 18.20 -11.66 3.55
N ALA A 131 19.35 -11.44 2.93
CA ALA A 131 19.77 -12.22 1.78
C ALA A 131 20.02 -13.68 2.22
N LEU A 132 19.18 -14.60 1.76
CA LEU A 132 19.31 -16.03 2.02
C LEU A 132 20.42 -16.66 1.16
N ASP A 133 20.65 -16.11 -0.02
CA ASP A 133 21.70 -16.50 -0.95
C ASP A 133 22.42 -15.24 -1.47
N PRO A 134 23.74 -15.09 -1.20
CA PRO A 134 24.51 -13.95 -1.70
C PRO A 134 24.59 -13.87 -3.24
N ALA A 135 24.35 -14.98 -3.93
CA ALA A 135 24.32 -15.08 -5.39
C ALA A 135 22.90 -15.02 -5.98
N GLY A 136 21.87 -14.93 -5.13
CA GLY A 136 20.47 -14.84 -5.53
C GLY A 136 20.12 -13.47 -6.10
N GLU A 137 18.92 -13.41 -6.70
CA GLU A 137 18.33 -12.14 -7.12
C GLU A 137 18.05 -11.25 -5.89
N GLU A 138 18.22 -9.94 -6.09
CA GLU A 138 17.92 -8.97 -5.04
C GLU A 138 16.44 -9.03 -4.66
N PRO A 139 16.10 -9.06 -3.34
CA PRO A 139 14.72 -9.02 -2.90
C PRO A 139 13.97 -7.80 -3.44
N LYS A 140 12.72 -8.01 -3.84
CA LYS A 140 11.87 -6.96 -4.44
C LYS A 140 11.67 -5.76 -3.51
N GLU A 141 11.57 -6.02 -2.22
CA GLU A 141 11.45 -5.01 -1.17
C GLU A 141 12.68 -4.09 -1.13
N VAL A 142 13.89 -4.65 -1.31
CA VAL A 142 15.14 -3.87 -1.37
C VAL A 142 15.15 -2.97 -2.60
N ALA A 143 14.80 -3.52 -3.76
CA ALA A 143 14.72 -2.77 -5.00
C ALA A 143 13.69 -1.64 -4.93
N ALA A 144 12.52 -1.89 -4.32
CA ALA A 144 11.48 -0.90 -4.10
C ALA A 144 11.93 0.19 -3.10
N ALA A 145 12.52 -0.20 -1.97
CA ALA A 145 13.03 0.73 -0.97
C ALA A 145 14.14 1.65 -1.55
N ARG A 146 15.05 1.09 -2.37
CA ARG A 146 16.08 1.89 -3.03
C ARG A 146 15.47 2.91 -3.98
N LYS A 147 14.53 2.51 -4.83
CA LYS A 147 13.80 3.42 -5.72
C LYS A 147 13.03 4.51 -4.95
N ALA A 148 12.46 4.15 -3.80
CA ALA A 148 11.78 5.10 -2.94
C ALA A 148 12.76 6.12 -2.32
N ALA A 149 13.95 5.66 -1.87
CA ALA A 149 14.98 6.51 -1.28
C ALA A 149 15.68 7.44 -2.30
N GLU A 150 15.76 7.04 -3.56
CA GLU A 150 16.34 7.84 -4.64
C GLU A 150 15.41 8.98 -5.10
N ARG A 151 14.17 8.97 -4.64
CA ARG A 151 13.19 9.96 -5.01
C ARG A 151 13.35 11.21 -4.14
N PRO A 152 13.43 12.42 -4.72
CA PRO A 152 13.32 13.63 -3.93
C PRO A 152 11.94 13.64 -3.26
N ASP A 153 11.90 14.03 -1.97
CA ASP A 153 10.66 14.22 -1.25
C ASP A 153 9.70 15.05 -2.12
N PRO A 154 8.42 14.65 -2.22
CA PRO A 154 7.45 15.48 -2.91
C PRO A 154 7.47 16.85 -2.26
N PRO A 155 7.43 17.95 -3.05
CA PRO A 155 7.38 19.28 -2.48
C PRO A 155 6.24 19.34 -1.47
N GLU A 156 6.56 19.75 -0.25
CA GLU A 156 5.60 19.91 0.83
C GLU A 156 4.41 20.74 0.30
N GLN A 157 3.27 20.07 0.13
CA GLN A 157 2.09 20.75 -0.38
C GLN A 157 1.64 21.76 0.68
N PRO A 158 1.57 23.06 0.37
CA PRO A 158 1.15 24.05 1.35
C PRO A 158 -0.31 23.77 1.73
N GLY A 159 -0.51 23.27 2.95
CA GLY A 159 -1.79 23.34 3.65
C GLY A 159 -2.87 22.38 3.18
N THR A 160 -2.65 21.09 3.29
CA THR A 160 -3.75 20.18 3.60
C THR A 160 -3.89 20.13 5.12
N GLU A 161 -4.82 20.94 5.64
CA GLU A 161 -5.35 20.70 6.97
C GLU A 161 -5.76 19.22 7.08
N PRO A 162 -5.57 18.54 8.25
CA PRO A 162 -6.02 17.18 8.44
C PRO A 162 -7.50 17.11 8.06
N GLY A 163 -7.78 16.34 7.01
CA GLY A 163 -9.06 16.34 6.31
C GLY A 163 -10.21 16.11 7.26
N ARG A 164 -11.09 17.10 7.32
CA ARG A 164 -12.46 16.93 7.80
C ARG A 164 -13.04 15.72 7.09
N PRO A 165 -13.65 14.73 7.78
CA PRO A 165 -14.19 13.55 7.18
C PRO A 165 -15.15 13.93 6.05
N GLY A 166 -14.86 13.46 4.85
CA GLY A 166 -15.59 13.77 3.64
C GLY A 166 -17.07 13.41 3.79
N GLY A 167 -17.91 14.42 3.58
CA GLY A 167 -19.36 14.27 3.64
C GLY A 167 -19.83 13.12 2.73
N ARG A 168 -20.74 12.34 3.25
CA ARG A 168 -21.44 11.25 2.55
C ARG A 168 -21.87 11.69 1.15
N GLY A 169 -21.32 11.04 0.15
CA GLY A 169 -21.91 11.08 -1.19
C GLY A 169 -23.37 10.61 -1.14
N PRO A 170 -24.24 11.14 -2.02
CA PRO A 170 -25.67 10.85 -1.98
C PRO A 170 -25.88 9.33 -2.13
N ARG A 171 -26.60 8.75 -1.17
CA ARG A 171 -27.13 7.38 -1.29
C ARG A 171 -27.97 7.34 -2.55
N ARG A 172 -27.64 6.46 -3.46
CA ARG A 172 -28.55 6.10 -4.55
C ARG A 172 -29.76 5.41 -3.90
N GLU A 173 -30.87 6.12 -3.84
CA GLU A 173 -32.14 5.53 -3.48
C GLU A 173 -32.48 4.47 -4.54
N GLY A 174 -32.71 3.24 -4.06
CA GLY A 174 -32.98 2.11 -4.90
C GLY A 174 -34.32 2.27 -5.62
N GLU A 175 -34.28 1.97 -6.89
CA GLU A 175 -35.48 1.59 -7.60
C GLU A 175 -35.87 0.18 -7.18
N ALA A 176 -37.14 0.08 -6.73
CA ALA A 176 -37.83 -1.15 -6.39
C ALA A 176 -38.18 -1.96 -7.64
#